data_82f8dd6919eb771182ad0d6c562c8ef6
#
_entry.id   82f8dd6919eb771182ad0d6c562c8ef6
#
_cell.length_a   1.000
_cell.length_b   1.000
_cell.length_c   1.000
_cell.angle_alpha   90.00
_cell.angle_beta   90.00
_cell.angle_gamma   90.00
#
_symmetry.space_group_name_H-M   'P 1'
#
loop_
_entity.id
_entity.type
_entity.pdbx_description
1 polymer ?
#
loop_
_entity_poly.entity_id
_entity_poly.type
_entity_poly.pdbx_seq_one_letter_code
_entity_poly.pdbx_strand_id
1 'polypeptide(L)'
;MSHASAFFWRSGIAVAALMLAGCAGFNGPAAPPFRDPTLSMPSAQALIIPGQSTRRDVSAALGTATVVVFDSGFEVWAYREKLQKNPSDNAELVILFAPSGIVKKTRLRPLSAPSLR
;
A
#
# COMPACT_ATOMS: atom_id res chain seq x y z
N MET A 1 17.15 38.07 40.95
CA MET A 1 17.16 36.73 41.18
C MET A 1 15.98 35.99 40.72
N SER A 2 14.84 36.30 41.18
CA SER A 2 13.70 35.51 40.87
C SER A 2 13.33 35.61 39.42
N HIS A 3 13.73 36.62 38.77
CA HIS A 3 13.33 36.75 37.39
C HIS A 3 13.89 35.70 36.52
N ALA A 4 15.00 35.14 36.90
CA ALA A 4 15.59 34.15 36.07
C ALA A 4 14.71 32.95 35.87
N SER A 5 13.95 32.61 36.84
CA SER A 5 13.14 31.41 36.72
C SER A 5 12.04 31.56 35.73
N ALA A 6 11.72 32.77 35.40
CA ALA A 6 10.61 32.96 34.47
C ALA A 6 10.90 32.44 33.08
N PHE A 7 12.15 32.28 32.76
CA PHE A 7 12.45 31.86 31.44
C PHE A 7 12.06 30.46 31.14
N PHE A 8 12.14 29.63 32.13
CA PHE A 8 11.96 28.23 31.89
C PHE A 8 10.60 27.90 31.35
N TRP A 9 9.62 28.57 31.82
CA TRP A 9 8.31 28.19 31.40
C TRP A 9 8.10 28.37 29.95
N ARG A 10 8.64 29.41 29.47
CA ARG A 10 8.41 29.73 28.10
C ARG A 10 8.92 28.69 27.19
N SER A 11 10.03 28.13 27.56
CA SER A 11 10.60 27.10 26.73
C SER A 11 9.70 25.90 26.65
N GLY A 12 9.16 25.53 27.76
CA GLY A 12 8.32 24.37 27.76
C GLY A 12 7.09 24.54 26.90
N ILE A 13 6.57 25.73 26.92
CA ILE A 13 5.37 25.97 26.13
C ILE A 13 5.65 25.86 24.65
N ALA A 14 6.80 26.34 24.26
CA ALA A 14 7.15 26.28 22.87
C ALA A 14 7.23 24.85 22.37
N VAL A 15 7.72 23.99 23.19
CA VAL A 15 7.86 22.61 22.82
C VAL A 15 6.50 21.97 22.58
N ALA A 16 5.57 22.28 23.43
CA ALA A 16 4.25 21.70 23.30
C ALA A 16 3.61 22.07 21.98
N ALA A 17 3.85 23.26 21.54
CA ALA A 17 3.24 23.69 20.30
C ALA A 17 3.72 22.87 19.12
N LEU A 18 4.96 22.48 19.16
CA LEU A 18 5.50 21.71 18.07
C LEU A 18 4.82 20.37 17.90
N MET A 19 4.46 19.78 18.98
CA MET A 19 3.84 18.49 18.90
C MET A 19 2.55 18.51 18.13
N LEU A 20 1.80 19.53 18.30
CA LEU A 20 0.52 19.61 17.62
C LEU A 20 0.69 19.70 16.14
N ALA A 21 1.72 20.35 15.70
CA ALA A 21 1.92 20.51 14.27
C ALA A 21 2.10 19.17 13.58
N GLY A 22 2.68 18.23 14.26
CA GLY A 22 2.92 16.96 13.66
C GLY A 22 1.68 16.17 13.35
N CYS A 23 0.61 16.46 14.02
CA CYS A 23 -0.60 15.71 13.81
C CYS A 23 -1.32 16.07 12.54
N ALA A 24 -1.00 17.18 11.97
CA ALA A 24 -1.72 17.63 10.80
C ALA A 24 -1.35 16.88 9.55
N GLY A 25 -0.41 16.00 9.61
CA GLY A 25 0.07 15.35 8.42
C GLY A 25 -0.74 14.17 7.94
N PHE A 26 -1.88 13.94 8.55
CA PHE A 26 -2.63 12.79 8.18
C PHE A 26 -3.36 12.85 6.90
N ASN A 27 -3.65 14.00 6.40
CA ASN A 27 -4.52 14.13 5.26
C ASN A 27 -3.83 13.90 3.94
N GLY A 28 -2.94 12.99 3.90
CA GLY A 28 -2.22 12.72 2.69
C GLY A 28 -3.04 11.97 1.68
N PRO A 29 -2.45 11.65 0.55
CA PRO A 29 -3.11 10.89 -0.50
C PRO A 29 -3.40 9.48 -0.03
N ALA A 30 -4.11 8.74 -0.85
CA ALA A 30 -4.43 7.37 -0.54
C ALA A 30 -3.16 6.56 -0.35
N ALA A 31 -3.25 5.54 0.45
CA ALA A 31 -2.11 4.70 0.73
C ALA A 31 -1.67 3.97 -0.55
N PRO A 32 -0.38 3.80 -0.76
CA PRO A 32 0.09 3.06 -1.92
C PRO A 32 -0.27 1.58 -1.79
N PRO A 33 -0.43 0.90 -2.91
CA PRO A 33 -0.84 -0.51 -2.87
C PRO A 33 0.28 -1.46 -2.47
N PHE A 34 1.53 -1.03 -2.59
CA PHE A 34 2.66 -1.90 -2.31
C PHE A 34 3.47 -1.40 -1.14
N ARG A 35 4.26 -2.33 -0.57
CA ARG A 35 5.16 -1.97 0.50
C ARG A 35 6.09 -0.84 0.08
N ASP A 36 6.58 -0.90 -1.17
CA ASP A 36 7.45 0.13 -1.72
C ASP A 36 6.56 1.15 -2.41
N PRO A 37 6.42 2.35 -1.85
CA PRO A 37 5.50 3.34 -2.43
C PRO A 37 5.94 3.87 -3.79
N THR A 38 7.17 3.61 -4.20
CA THR A 38 7.64 4.07 -5.49
C THR A 38 7.39 3.05 -6.59
N LEU A 39 6.90 1.87 -6.24
CA LEU A 39 6.72 0.80 -7.20
C LEU A 39 5.44 1.01 -8.00
N SER A 40 5.55 1.00 -9.33
CA SER A 40 4.38 1.15 -10.17
C SER A 40 3.72 -0.22 -10.39
N MET A 41 2.48 -0.21 -10.85
CA MET A 41 1.78 -1.45 -11.13
C MET A 41 2.50 -2.32 -12.16
N PRO A 42 2.92 -1.77 -13.30
CA PRO A 42 3.66 -2.60 -14.27
C PRO A 42 4.97 -3.13 -13.71
N SER A 43 5.67 -2.32 -12.93
CA SER A 43 6.92 -2.78 -12.34
C SER A 43 6.68 -3.90 -11.35
N ALA A 44 5.61 -3.78 -10.56
CA ALA A 44 5.25 -4.81 -9.61
C ALA A 44 4.93 -6.12 -10.34
N GLN A 45 4.17 -6.02 -11.41
CA GLN A 45 3.83 -7.20 -12.18
C GLN A 45 5.08 -7.87 -12.75
N ALA A 46 6.04 -7.07 -13.17
CA ALA A 46 7.27 -7.59 -13.75
C ALA A 46 8.12 -8.38 -12.75
N LEU A 47 7.95 -8.10 -11.47
CA LEU A 47 8.68 -8.82 -10.43
C LEU A 47 8.13 -10.21 -10.20
N ILE A 48 6.92 -10.47 -10.64
CA ILE A 48 6.25 -11.73 -10.36
C ILE A 48 6.37 -12.63 -11.57
N ILE A 49 6.94 -13.80 -11.37
CA ILE A 49 7.21 -14.72 -12.48
C ILE A 49 6.30 -15.92 -12.38
N PRO A 50 5.32 -16.04 -13.28
CA PRO A 50 4.43 -17.19 -13.23
C PRO A 50 5.22 -18.51 -13.37
N GLY A 51 4.84 -19.46 -12.57
CA GLY A 51 5.53 -20.73 -12.55
C GLY A 51 6.74 -20.78 -11.64
N GLN A 52 7.15 -19.64 -11.07
CA GLN A 52 8.32 -19.59 -10.21
C GLN A 52 8.10 -18.90 -8.90
N SER A 53 7.50 -17.71 -8.92
CA SER A 53 7.33 -16.94 -7.71
C SER A 53 6.40 -17.64 -6.73
N THR A 54 6.74 -17.61 -5.45
CA THR A 54 5.92 -18.22 -4.41
C THR A 54 5.17 -17.14 -3.65
N ARG A 55 4.25 -17.56 -2.77
CA ARG A 55 3.55 -16.62 -1.91
C ARG A 55 4.54 -15.79 -1.10
N ARG A 56 5.59 -16.43 -0.60
CA ARG A 56 6.59 -15.73 0.18
C ARG A 56 7.32 -14.70 -0.67
N ASP A 57 7.67 -15.06 -1.90
CA ASP A 57 8.35 -14.14 -2.79
C ASP A 57 7.50 -12.91 -3.05
N VAL A 58 6.24 -13.12 -3.33
CA VAL A 58 5.33 -12.03 -3.63
C VAL A 58 5.13 -11.13 -2.42
N SER A 59 4.93 -11.74 -1.27
CA SER A 59 4.75 -10.98 -0.03
C SER A 59 5.99 -10.16 0.30
N ALA A 60 7.16 -10.72 0.08
CA ALA A 60 8.40 -10.00 0.37
C ALA A 60 8.59 -8.84 -0.59
N ALA A 61 8.23 -9.02 -1.85
CA ALA A 61 8.43 -7.98 -2.85
C ALA A 61 7.35 -6.90 -2.79
N LEU A 62 6.11 -7.29 -2.61
CA LEU A 62 4.99 -6.36 -2.74
C LEU A 62 4.29 -6.00 -1.44
N GLY A 63 4.42 -6.81 -0.42
CA GLY A 63 3.76 -6.55 0.85
C GLY A 63 2.43 -7.26 0.97
N THR A 64 1.57 -6.74 1.81
CA THR A 64 0.29 -7.36 2.14
C THR A 64 -0.74 -7.13 1.05
N ALA A 65 -1.45 -8.18 0.68
CA ALA A 65 -2.49 -8.12 -0.34
C ALA A 65 -3.85 -8.39 0.28
N THR A 66 -4.88 -8.13 -0.49
CA THR A 66 -6.21 -8.62 -0.17
C THR A 66 -6.28 -10.04 -0.70
N VAL A 67 -6.61 -11.00 0.14
CA VAL A 67 -6.51 -12.42 -0.19
C VAL A 67 -7.88 -13.07 -0.23
N VAL A 68 -8.13 -13.86 -1.27
CA VAL A 68 -9.32 -14.67 -1.36
C VAL A 68 -8.87 -16.10 -1.60
N VAL A 69 -9.32 -17.03 -0.77
CA VAL A 69 -8.97 -18.43 -0.87
C VAL A 69 -10.16 -19.21 -1.36
N PHE A 70 -9.96 -20.04 -2.35
CA PHE A 70 -11.03 -20.86 -2.89
C PHE A 70 -10.97 -22.28 -2.35
N ASP A 71 -12.09 -22.95 -2.34
CA ASP A 71 -12.17 -24.33 -1.85
C ASP A 71 -11.22 -25.24 -2.60
N SER A 72 -10.94 -24.92 -3.84
CA SER A 72 -10.04 -25.73 -4.65
C SER A 72 -8.59 -25.63 -4.24
N GLY A 73 -8.29 -24.71 -3.33
CA GLY A 73 -6.91 -24.49 -2.91
C GLY A 73 -6.23 -23.36 -3.65
N PHE A 74 -6.84 -22.84 -4.70
CA PHE A 74 -6.30 -21.68 -5.37
C PHE A 74 -6.51 -20.46 -4.51
N GLU A 75 -5.65 -19.46 -4.68
CA GLU A 75 -5.70 -18.23 -3.93
C GLU A 75 -5.52 -17.06 -4.86
N VAL A 76 -6.26 -16.00 -4.63
CA VAL A 76 -6.13 -14.77 -5.40
C VAL A 76 -5.67 -13.67 -4.47
N TRP A 77 -4.60 -13.00 -4.85
CA TRP A 77 -4.09 -11.85 -4.12
C TRP A 77 -4.30 -10.62 -4.99
N ALA A 78 -4.87 -9.60 -4.41
CA ALA A 78 -5.13 -8.37 -5.13
C ALA A 78 -4.44 -7.19 -4.46
N TYR A 79 -3.75 -6.41 -5.25
CA TYR A 79 -3.13 -5.17 -4.81
C TYR A 79 -3.83 -4.06 -5.58
N ARG A 80 -4.51 -3.19 -4.86
CA ARG A 80 -5.33 -2.18 -5.49
C ARG A 80 -4.89 -0.80 -5.09
N GLU A 81 -4.77 0.05 -6.09
CA GLU A 81 -4.45 1.43 -5.86
C GLU A 81 -5.71 2.14 -5.43
N LYS A 82 -5.69 2.81 -4.30
CA LYS A 82 -6.90 3.43 -3.78
C LYS A 82 -6.89 4.90 -4.07
N LEU A 83 -7.72 5.29 -5.01
CA LEU A 83 -7.91 6.68 -5.32
C LEU A 83 -9.17 7.16 -4.64
N GLN A 84 -9.16 8.39 -4.21
CA GLN A 84 -10.29 8.89 -3.47
C GLN A 84 -11.50 9.17 -4.30
N LYS A 85 -11.31 9.61 -5.52
CA LYS A 85 -12.43 10.04 -6.30
C LYS A 85 -13.31 8.92 -6.81
N ASN A 86 -12.73 8.05 -7.59
CA ASN A 86 -13.51 7.00 -8.22
C ASN A 86 -12.90 5.66 -7.94
N PRO A 87 -13.46 4.93 -6.99
CA PRO A 87 -12.91 3.61 -6.68
C PRO A 87 -12.89 2.67 -7.88
N SER A 88 -13.80 2.86 -8.80
CA SER A 88 -13.87 1.96 -9.95
C SER A 88 -12.74 2.21 -10.94
N ASP A 89 -12.06 3.33 -10.81
CA ASP A 89 -10.97 3.64 -11.71
C ASP A 89 -9.62 3.22 -11.18
N ASN A 90 -9.58 2.57 -10.05
CA ASN A 90 -8.33 2.17 -9.45
C ASN A 90 -7.64 1.09 -10.24
N ALA A 91 -6.33 1.22 -10.38
CA ALA A 91 -5.54 0.15 -10.98
C ALA A 91 -5.47 -1.02 -10.02
N GLU A 92 -5.34 -2.21 -10.55
CA GLU A 92 -5.34 -3.39 -9.73
C GLU A 92 -4.44 -4.47 -10.31
N LEU A 93 -3.59 -5.04 -9.48
CA LEU A 93 -2.76 -6.17 -9.85
C LEU A 93 -3.33 -7.40 -9.16
N VAL A 94 -3.70 -8.41 -9.95
CA VAL A 94 -4.27 -9.63 -9.43
C VAL A 94 -3.32 -10.78 -9.70
N ILE A 95 -3.05 -11.57 -8.67
CA ILE A 95 -2.13 -12.69 -8.77
C ILE A 95 -2.86 -13.95 -8.36
N LEU A 96 -2.84 -14.94 -9.23
CA LEU A 96 -3.46 -16.23 -8.94
C LEU A 96 -2.39 -17.23 -8.55
N PHE A 97 -2.54 -17.83 -7.38
CA PHE A 97 -1.63 -18.86 -6.90
C PHE A 97 -2.30 -20.21 -7.01
N ALA A 98 -1.55 -21.19 -7.48
CA ALA A 98 -2.01 -22.56 -7.47
C ALA A 98 -1.97 -23.10 -6.04
N PRO A 99 -2.63 -24.23 -5.77
CA PRO A 99 -2.58 -24.83 -4.43
C PRO A 99 -1.18 -25.09 -3.92
N SER A 100 -0.23 -25.28 -4.85
CA SER A 100 1.17 -25.48 -4.47
C SER A 100 1.81 -24.24 -3.89
N GLY A 101 1.16 -23.08 -4.04
CA GLY A 101 1.74 -21.83 -3.54
C GLY A 101 2.57 -21.11 -4.57
N ILE A 102 2.59 -21.59 -5.79
CA ILE A 102 3.36 -20.97 -6.87
C ILE A 102 2.41 -20.15 -7.72
N VAL A 103 2.88 -19.00 -8.15
CA VAL A 103 2.07 -18.12 -9.00
C VAL A 103 1.74 -18.83 -10.29
N LYS A 104 0.45 -18.86 -10.62
CA LYS A 104 0.01 -19.46 -11.85
C LYS A 104 -0.15 -18.40 -12.93
N LYS A 105 -0.64 -17.23 -12.55
CA LYS A 105 -0.92 -16.20 -13.53
C LYS A 105 -1.05 -14.84 -12.85
N THR A 106 -0.73 -13.79 -13.57
CA THR A 106 -0.95 -12.45 -13.09
C THR A 106 -1.80 -11.68 -14.08
N ARG A 107 -2.48 -10.67 -13.59
CA ARG A 107 -3.31 -9.85 -14.44
C ARG A 107 -3.26 -8.42 -13.93
N LEU A 108 -3.08 -7.49 -14.84
CA LEU A 108 -3.03 -6.08 -14.48
C LEU A 108 -4.22 -5.37 -15.08
N ARG A 109 -5.00 -4.75 -14.21
CA ARG A 109 -6.09 -3.92 -14.64
C ARG A 109 -5.62 -2.49 -14.59
N PRO A 110 -5.56 -1.79 -15.71
CA PRO A 110 -5.01 -0.45 -15.70
C PRO A 110 -5.98 0.54 -15.08
N LEU A 111 -5.41 1.68 -14.72
CA LEU A 111 -6.18 2.79 -14.24
C LEU A 111 -7.09 3.27 -15.37
N SER A 112 -8.23 3.72 -15.02
CA SER A 112 -9.22 4.23 -15.96
C SER A 112 -9.47 3.28 -17.12
N ALA A 113 -9.75 2.06 -16.78
CA ALA A 113 -10.12 1.06 -17.77
C ALA A 113 -11.36 1.55 -18.49
N PRO A 114 -11.37 1.54 -19.81
CA PRO A 114 -12.55 1.96 -20.55
C PRO A 114 -13.63 0.95 -20.36
N SER A 115 -14.70 1.42 -20.23
CA SER A 115 -15.73 0.52 -20.02
C SER A 115 -16.13 -0.11 -21.25
N LEU A 116 -16.12 -0.39 -21.64
CA LEU A 116 -16.46 -0.83 -22.57
C LEU A 116 -17.43 -1.37 -22.73
N ARG A 117 -17.71 -1.24 -22.58
CA ARG A 117 -18.49 -1.54 -22.66
C ARG A 117 -18.82 -1.61 -22.90
#